data_73a60148480b97b4021d74e2ee47631b
#
_entry.id   73a60148480b97b4021d74e2ee47631b
#
_cell.length_a   1.000
_cell.length_b   1.000
_cell.length_c   1.000
_cell.angle_alpha   90.00
_cell.angle_beta   90.00
_cell.angle_gamma   90.00
#
_symmetry.space_group_name_H-M   'P 1'
#
loop_
_entity.id
_entity.type
_entity.pdbx_description
1 polymer ?
#
loop_
_entity_poly.entity_id
_entity_poly.type
_entity_poly.pdbx_seq_one_letter_code
_entity_poly.pdbx_strand_id
1 'polypeptide(L)'
;MDVGDVEIATPLMEKRIAAIYRGNGPRESERLQTHSFDGYLLNLALEKGARRIEQLVTDVQRENERMSVHCADLSKDSYDLVVLATGVNSRLMEMLEQESGEFRKPERTKTFICEFNLGRAAIRETFGPSMHVFLLDIPRLEFAALIPKGDYVTLVLLGDDIDEKLIDRFFSSPEVQGCFPDGVVPGHACYCYPRINTRPAKPVFTDRMVMIGDSGSTRLFKDGIGAAYRTAKAAAKTAVFHGVDAASFEQHYAPLCRKIGNDNKVGKFVFGVATLVQKARFARRGVLRMTANEQEQAAGARRMSGVLWDLFSGSASYTNVFLRTLHPAYIG
;
A
#
# COMPACT_ATOMS: atom_id res chain seq x y z
N MET A 1 10.27 -7.05 -18.43
CA MET A 1 9.64 -6.90 -17.11
C MET A 1 9.48 -8.30 -16.57
N ASP A 2 10.30 -8.67 -15.61
CA ASP A 2 10.20 -10.00 -15.01
C ASP A 2 9.04 -9.92 -14.00
N VAL A 3 7.88 -10.30 -14.48
CA VAL A 3 6.70 -10.47 -13.65
C VAL A 3 6.86 -11.84 -13.03
N GLY A 4 7.21 -11.91 -11.77
CA GLY A 4 7.39 -13.18 -11.09
C GLY A 4 6.16 -14.08 -11.28
N ASP A 5 6.37 -15.34 -11.62
CA ASP A 5 5.36 -16.38 -11.78
C ASP A 5 4.69 -16.72 -10.43
N VAL A 6 4.03 -15.77 -9.80
CA VAL A 6 3.23 -16.06 -8.63
C VAL A 6 1.78 -16.17 -9.05
N GLU A 7 1.34 -17.38 -9.31
CA GLU A 7 -0.07 -17.70 -9.39
C GLU A 7 -0.65 -17.65 -7.97
N ILE A 8 -1.36 -16.59 -7.66
CA ILE A 8 -2.19 -16.57 -6.47
C ILE A 8 -3.57 -17.04 -6.89
N ALA A 9 -3.85 -18.32 -6.69
CA ALA A 9 -5.20 -18.82 -6.79
C ALA A 9 -6.03 -18.16 -5.70
N THR A 10 -6.90 -17.23 -6.07
CA THR A 10 -7.86 -16.71 -5.11
C THR A 10 -8.99 -17.73 -4.96
N PRO A 11 -9.52 -17.92 -3.75
CA PRO A 11 -10.64 -18.82 -3.55
C PRO A 11 -11.89 -18.51 -4.39
N LEU A 12 -11.99 -17.29 -4.93
CA LEU A 12 -13.17 -16.80 -5.67
C LEU A 12 -13.02 -16.73 -7.16
N MET A 13 -11.84 -16.41 -7.60
CA MET A 13 -11.56 -16.26 -9.02
C MET A 13 -10.10 -16.60 -9.21
N GLU A 14 -9.78 -17.33 -10.25
CA GLU A 14 -8.41 -17.46 -10.74
C GLU A 14 -7.90 -16.10 -11.22
N LYS A 15 -7.73 -15.18 -10.28
CA LYS A 15 -7.03 -13.93 -10.54
C LYS A 15 -5.56 -14.20 -10.36
N ARG A 16 -4.83 -14.16 -11.44
CA ARG A 16 -3.38 -14.08 -11.41
C ARG A 16 -2.99 -12.68 -10.96
N ILE A 17 -2.42 -12.56 -9.79
CA ILE A 17 -1.76 -11.34 -9.37
C ILE A 17 -0.29 -11.54 -9.68
N ALA A 18 0.17 -10.87 -10.72
CA ALA A 18 1.57 -10.77 -11.00
C ALA A 18 2.24 -9.94 -9.90
N ALA A 19 3.21 -10.51 -9.19
CA ALA A 19 4.05 -9.73 -8.31
C ALA A 19 5.01 -8.90 -9.16
N ILE A 20 4.93 -7.58 -9.02
CA ILE A 20 5.86 -6.67 -9.69
C ILE A 20 7.14 -6.64 -8.87
N TYR A 21 8.24 -7.07 -9.47
CA TYR A 21 9.55 -6.98 -8.87
C TYR A 21 10.00 -5.52 -8.76
N ARG A 22 10.30 -5.06 -7.55
CA ARG A 22 10.65 -3.66 -7.30
C ARG A 22 12.12 -3.32 -7.52
N GLY A 23 12.96 -4.27 -7.85
CA GLY A 23 14.40 -4.06 -8.06
C GLY A 23 15.22 -3.91 -6.77
N ASN A 24 14.59 -3.62 -5.65
CA ASN A 24 15.21 -3.54 -4.33
C ASN A 24 14.69 -4.69 -3.45
N GLY A 25 14.84 -5.92 -3.94
CA GLY A 25 14.56 -7.11 -3.17
C GLY A 25 15.47 -7.23 -1.96
N PRO A 26 15.41 -8.33 -1.21
CA PRO A 26 16.31 -8.58 -0.11
C PRO A 26 17.77 -8.34 -0.54
N ARG A 27 18.57 -7.71 0.31
CA ARG A 27 19.95 -7.29 -0.01
C ARG A 27 20.86 -8.40 -0.51
N GLU A 28 20.50 -9.65 -0.26
CA GLU A 28 21.24 -10.87 -0.65
C GLU A 28 20.76 -11.46 -1.99
N SER A 29 19.80 -10.84 -2.67
CA SER A 29 19.28 -11.34 -3.95
C SER A 29 20.19 -10.96 -5.10
N GLU A 30 20.79 -11.95 -5.75
CA GLU A 30 21.58 -11.76 -6.98
C GLU A 30 20.77 -11.16 -8.15
N ARG A 31 19.43 -11.21 -8.08
CA ARG A 31 18.52 -10.66 -9.09
C ARG A 31 18.24 -9.16 -8.93
N LEU A 32 18.91 -8.48 -8.01
CA LEU A 32 18.75 -7.04 -7.75
C LEU A 32 19.04 -6.12 -8.94
N GLN A 33 19.69 -6.63 -9.97
CA GLN A 33 20.18 -5.78 -11.07
C GLN A 33 19.22 -5.61 -12.25
N THR A 34 18.08 -6.27 -12.27
CA THR A 34 17.16 -6.21 -13.39
C THR A 34 15.88 -5.46 -13.06
N HIS A 35 15.61 -4.48 -13.85
CA HIS A 35 14.37 -3.76 -14.15
C HIS A 35 13.32 -3.69 -13.01
N SER A 36 13.48 -2.73 -12.10
CA SER A 36 12.42 -2.37 -11.17
C SER A 36 11.23 -1.75 -11.91
N PHE A 37 10.04 -1.86 -11.33
CA PHE A 37 8.85 -1.17 -11.85
C PHE A 37 9.06 0.35 -11.93
N ASP A 38 9.70 0.92 -10.92
CA ASP A 38 10.02 2.35 -10.87
C ASP A 38 11.00 2.74 -11.99
N GLY A 39 12.06 1.93 -12.20
CA GLY A 39 13.00 2.14 -13.30
C GLY A 39 12.34 2.02 -14.68
N TYR A 40 11.42 1.07 -14.85
CA TYR A 40 10.65 0.94 -16.08
C TYR A 40 9.79 2.19 -16.35
N LEU A 41 9.07 2.69 -15.35
CA LEU A 41 8.26 3.90 -15.50
C LEU A 41 9.11 5.14 -15.74
N LEU A 42 10.27 5.23 -15.10
CA LEU A 42 11.23 6.31 -15.35
C LEU A 42 11.71 6.30 -16.80
N ASN A 43 12.11 5.14 -17.31
CA ASN A 43 12.54 5.02 -18.71
C ASN A 43 11.45 5.45 -19.68
N LEU A 44 10.20 5.02 -19.46
CA LEU A 44 9.06 5.49 -20.26
C LEU A 44 8.86 7.01 -20.20
N ALA A 45 9.09 7.62 -19.05
CA ALA A 45 9.00 9.08 -18.91
C ALA A 45 10.12 9.78 -19.70
N LEU A 46 11.36 9.27 -19.61
CA LEU A 46 12.52 9.80 -20.33
C LEU A 46 12.34 9.69 -21.86
N GLU A 47 11.84 8.56 -22.35
CA GLU A 47 11.49 8.36 -23.77
C GLU A 47 10.44 9.36 -24.27
N LYS A 48 9.57 9.84 -23.38
CA LYS A 48 8.56 10.87 -23.66
C LYS A 48 9.07 12.32 -23.49
N GLY A 49 10.36 12.50 -23.24
CA GLY A 49 10.99 13.82 -23.13
C GLY A 49 11.09 14.39 -21.72
N ALA A 50 10.76 13.62 -20.67
CA ALA A 50 11.05 14.04 -19.31
C ALA A 50 12.59 14.13 -19.08
N ARG A 51 13.01 15.08 -18.26
CA ARG A 51 14.41 15.21 -17.83
C ARG A 51 14.54 14.73 -16.38
N ARG A 52 15.53 13.90 -16.10
CA ARG A 52 15.90 13.50 -14.75
C ARG A 52 16.98 14.40 -14.22
N ILE A 53 16.76 14.98 -13.06
CA ILE A 53 17.72 15.77 -12.29
C ILE A 53 17.96 15.05 -10.98
N GLU A 54 19.19 14.58 -10.76
CA GLU A 54 19.56 13.83 -9.55
C GLU A 54 20.03 14.78 -8.46
N GLN A 55 19.10 15.59 -7.96
CA GLN A 55 19.36 16.55 -6.90
C GLN A 55 18.35 16.41 -5.76
N LEU A 56 18.80 16.68 -4.54
CA LEU A 56 17.94 16.76 -3.39
C LEU A 56 17.23 18.12 -3.39
N VAL A 57 15.92 18.11 -3.53
CA VAL A 57 15.09 19.30 -3.34
C VAL A 57 15.04 19.64 -1.86
N THR A 58 15.44 20.84 -1.53
CA THR A 58 15.51 21.37 -0.15
C THR A 58 14.34 22.30 0.17
N ASP A 59 13.77 22.96 -0.84
CA ASP A 59 12.67 23.89 -0.65
C ASP A 59 11.85 24.08 -1.92
N VAL A 60 10.57 24.45 -1.75
CA VAL A 60 9.64 24.78 -2.82
C VAL A 60 8.82 25.97 -2.40
N GLN A 61 8.99 27.09 -3.08
CA GLN A 61 8.32 28.34 -2.78
C GLN A 61 7.51 28.87 -3.97
N ARG A 62 6.46 29.61 -3.69
CA ARG A 62 5.77 30.38 -4.72
C ARG A 62 6.44 31.74 -4.88
N GLU A 63 6.90 32.02 -6.08
CA GLU A 63 7.46 33.31 -6.44
C GLU A 63 6.66 33.92 -7.61
N ASN A 64 5.90 34.95 -7.33
CA ASN A 64 4.97 35.57 -8.30
C ASN A 64 4.01 34.52 -8.91
N GLU A 65 4.07 34.38 -10.22
CA GLU A 65 3.21 33.48 -11.01
C GLU A 65 3.86 32.10 -11.30
N ARG A 66 4.92 31.75 -10.57
CA ARG A 66 5.66 30.49 -10.76
C ARG A 66 6.04 29.84 -9.45
N MET A 67 6.40 28.58 -9.51
CA MET A 67 6.95 27.82 -8.40
C MET A 67 8.46 27.74 -8.53
N SER A 68 9.17 28.13 -7.50
CA SER A 68 10.62 28.02 -7.39
C SER A 68 10.99 26.76 -6.63
N VAL A 69 11.89 25.96 -7.20
CA VAL A 69 12.42 24.73 -6.61
C VAL A 69 13.89 24.94 -6.30
N HIS A 70 14.27 24.77 -5.05
CA HIS A 70 15.64 24.92 -4.58
C HIS A 70 16.24 23.55 -4.29
N CYS A 71 17.49 23.35 -4.69
CA CYS A 71 18.22 22.11 -4.49
C CYS A 71 19.39 22.27 -3.54
N ALA A 72 19.92 21.16 -3.01
CA ALA A 72 21.01 21.15 -2.06
C ALA A 72 22.34 21.67 -2.63
N ASP A 73 22.53 21.64 -3.94
CA ASP A 73 23.67 22.19 -4.65
C ASP A 73 23.54 23.70 -4.94
N LEU A 74 22.58 24.37 -4.29
CA LEU A 74 22.25 25.78 -4.46
C LEU A 74 21.64 26.13 -5.83
N SER A 75 21.38 25.16 -6.69
CA SER A 75 20.63 25.40 -7.93
C SER A 75 19.19 25.77 -7.63
N LYS A 76 18.63 26.62 -8.48
CA LYS A 76 17.25 27.11 -8.39
C LYS A 76 16.65 27.15 -9.78
N ASP A 77 15.51 26.49 -9.93
CA ASP A 77 14.73 26.47 -11.15
C ASP A 77 13.28 26.90 -10.91
N SER A 78 12.64 27.44 -11.95
CA SER A 78 11.28 27.96 -11.88
C SER A 78 10.34 27.19 -12.83
N TYR A 79 9.17 26.79 -12.30
CA TYR A 79 8.20 25.93 -12.98
C TYR A 79 6.80 26.52 -12.91
N ASP A 80 5.95 26.16 -13.89
CA ASP A 80 4.53 26.55 -13.91
C ASP A 80 3.69 25.75 -12.91
N LEU A 81 4.13 24.52 -12.61
CA LEU A 81 3.50 23.60 -11.66
C LEU A 81 4.55 22.74 -10.99
N VAL A 82 4.45 22.54 -9.67
CA VAL A 82 5.17 21.53 -8.92
C VAL A 82 4.25 20.41 -8.50
N VAL A 83 4.64 19.17 -8.80
CA VAL A 83 3.93 17.95 -8.38
C VAL A 83 4.75 17.24 -7.30
N LEU A 84 4.23 17.21 -6.07
CA LEU A 84 4.88 16.53 -4.97
C LEU A 84 4.51 15.04 -4.95
N ALA A 85 5.46 14.20 -5.35
CA ALA A 85 5.35 12.74 -5.34
C ALA A 85 6.35 12.09 -4.36
N THR A 86 6.65 12.78 -3.27
CA THR A 86 7.76 12.50 -2.35
C THR A 86 7.45 11.43 -1.30
N GLY A 87 6.22 10.92 -1.27
CA GLY A 87 5.77 9.94 -0.28
C GLY A 87 5.60 10.53 1.14
N VAL A 88 5.39 9.66 2.13
CA VAL A 88 5.09 10.07 3.52
C VAL A 88 6.31 10.41 4.37
N ASN A 89 7.52 10.11 3.89
CA ASN A 89 8.76 10.25 4.68
C ASN A 89 9.60 11.46 4.28
N SER A 90 9.07 12.32 3.42
CA SER A 90 9.81 13.47 2.89
C SER A 90 10.00 14.56 3.93
N ARG A 91 11.24 15.03 4.10
CA ARG A 91 11.55 16.21 4.91
C ARG A 91 10.90 17.48 4.32
N LEU A 92 10.74 17.53 3.00
CA LEU A 92 10.08 18.65 2.33
C LEU A 92 8.64 18.83 2.84
N MET A 93 7.91 17.75 3.09
CA MET A 93 6.54 17.82 3.65
C MET A 93 6.55 18.34 5.09
N GLU A 94 7.60 18.06 5.86
CA GLU A 94 7.76 18.59 7.23
C GLU A 94 8.06 20.09 7.21
N MET A 95 8.89 20.54 6.27
CA MET A 95 9.21 21.97 6.10
C MET A 95 7.99 22.75 5.66
N LEU A 96 7.25 22.27 4.65
CA LEU A 96 6.00 22.92 4.21
C LEU A 96 4.98 23.05 5.34
N GLU A 97 4.90 22.08 6.25
CA GLU A 97 4.01 22.15 7.42
C GLU A 97 4.45 23.24 8.41
N GLN A 98 5.77 23.40 8.60
CA GLN A 98 6.31 24.40 9.51
C GLN A 98 6.17 25.83 8.97
N GLU A 99 6.34 26.01 7.66
CA GLU A 99 6.37 27.32 7.02
C GLU A 99 4.97 27.88 6.72
N SER A 100 4.04 27.03 6.26
CA SER A 100 2.75 27.52 5.76
C SER A 100 1.69 27.76 6.85
N GLY A 101 1.85 27.18 8.03
CA GLY A 101 0.84 27.23 9.10
C GLY A 101 -0.52 26.57 8.80
N GLU A 102 -0.90 26.54 7.54
CA GLU A 102 -2.17 25.98 7.05
C GLU A 102 -2.02 24.55 6.49
N PHE A 103 -0.84 24.21 5.99
CA PHE A 103 -0.57 22.87 5.48
C PHE A 103 -0.40 21.89 6.65
N ARG A 104 -0.98 20.72 6.48
CA ARG A 104 -0.78 19.55 7.36
C ARG A 104 -0.31 18.39 6.52
N LYS A 105 0.87 17.87 6.82
CA LYS A 105 1.43 16.69 6.16
C LYS A 105 0.56 15.46 6.42
N PRO A 106 0.69 14.39 5.62
CA PRO A 106 0.00 13.12 5.85
C PRO A 106 0.31 12.55 7.23
N GLU A 107 -0.71 12.08 7.95
CA GLU A 107 -0.46 11.22 9.11
C GLU A 107 0.02 9.84 8.66
N ARG A 108 0.92 9.26 9.43
CA ARG A 108 1.56 7.99 9.07
C ARG A 108 1.66 7.05 10.25
N THR A 109 1.63 5.76 9.98
CA THR A 109 1.95 4.71 10.96
C THR A 109 3.14 3.89 10.49
N LYS A 110 3.86 3.30 11.43
CA LYS A 110 4.98 2.41 11.19
C LYS A 110 4.46 0.99 11.00
N THR A 111 4.87 0.34 9.93
CA THR A 111 4.55 -1.05 9.61
C THR A 111 5.82 -1.89 9.66
N PHE A 112 5.69 -3.19 9.47
CA PHE A 112 6.84 -4.09 9.38
C PHE A 112 6.71 -4.96 8.13
N ILE A 113 7.81 -5.06 7.40
CA ILE A 113 7.96 -5.97 6.26
C ILE A 113 9.24 -6.77 6.47
N CYS A 114 9.14 -8.08 6.30
CA CYS A 114 10.27 -8.99 6.39
C CYS A 114 10.22 -9.96 5.21
N GLU A 115 11.37 -10.27 4.62
CA GLU A 115 11.46 -11.18 3.49
C GLU A 115 12.38 -12.36 3.84
N PHE A 116 11.85 -13.57 3.69
CA PHE A 116 12.55 -14.83 3.95
C PHE A 116 12.90 -15.50 2.62
N ASN A 117 14.17 -15.74 2.38
CA ASN A 117 14.61 -16.55 1.25
C ASN A 117 14.55 -18.02 1.66
N LEU A 118 13.52 -18.73 1.25
CA LEU A 118 13.32 -20.16 1.56
C LEU A 118 13.57 -21.05 0.35
N GLY A 119 13.74 -20.46 -0.82
CA GLY A 119 13.82 -21.19 -2.09
C GLY A 119 12.45 -21.67 -2.58
N ARG A 120 12.33 -21.74 -3.92
CA ARG A 120 11.05 -22.01 -4.60
C ARG A 120 10.43 -23.36 -4.22
N ALA A 121 11.25 -24.40 -4.04
CA ALA A 121 10.76 -25.73 -3.69
C ALA A 121 10.09 -25.74 -2.31
N ALA A 122 10.78 -25.24 -1.28
CA ALA A 122 10.25 -25.16 0.08
C ALA A 122 9.00 -24.30 0.14
N ILE A 123 8.96 -23.19 -0.59
CA ILE A 123 7.79 -22.30 -0.63
C ILE A 123 6.58 -23.02 -1.24
N ARG A 124 6.77 -23.76 -2.35
CA ARG A 124 5.68 -24.52 -2.96
C ARG A 124 5.12 -25.60 -2.03
N GLU A 125 6.01 -26.26 -1.31
CA GLU A 125 5.63 -27.34 -0.39
C GLU A 125 4.91 -26.79 0.86
N THR A 126 5.43 -25.72 1.47
CA THR A 126 4.95 -25.22 2.75
C THR A 126 3.78 -24.23 2.59
N PHE A 127 3.90 -23.28 1.67
CA PHE A 127 2.93 -22.18 1.51
C PHE A 127 1.98 -22.38 0.33
N GLY A 128 2.38 -23.18 -0.66
CA GLY A 128 1.66 -23.28 -1.91
C GLY A 128 1.54 -21.93 -2.64
N PRO A 129 0.51 -21.72 -3.47
CA PRO A 129 0.28 -20.48 -4.20
C PRO A 129 -0.56 -19.46 -3.41
N SER A 130 -0.80 -19.67 -2.13
CA SER A 130 -1.77 -18.92 -1.34
C SER A 130 -1.12 -17.89 -0.43
N MET A 131 -1.72 -16.72 -0.31
CA MET A 131 -1.43 -15.76 0.75
C MET A 131 -2.04 -16.26 2.06
N HIS A 132 -1.23 -16.37 3.11
CA HIS A 132 -1.65 -16.76 4.44
C HIS A 132 -1.95 -15.50 5.27
N VAL A 133 -3.21 -15.32 5.64
CA VAL A 133 -3.66 -14.18 6.44
C VAL A 133 -3.95 -14.63 7.86
N PHE A 134 -3.45 -13.88 8.84
CA PHE A 134 -3.58 -14.19 10.25
C PHE A 134 -4.61 -13.28 10.92
N LEU A 135 -5.60 -13.87 11.57
CA LEU A 135 -6.60 -13.20 12.40
C LEU A 135 -6.28 -13.41 13.88
N LEU A 136 -5.10 -12.96 14.30
CA LEU A 136 -4.63 -13.12 15.69
C LEU A 136 -5.10 -11.96 16.56
N ASP A 137 -5.42 -12.26 17.83
CA ASP A 137 -5.75 -11.27 18.86
C ASP A 137 -4.44 -10.70 19.44
N ILE A 138 -3.76 -9.88 18.66
CA ILE A 138 -2.57 -9.13 19.06
C ILE A 138 -2.93 -7.65 19.06
N PRO A 139 -2.85 -6.96 20.21
CA PRO A 139 -3.14 -5.52 20.29
C PRO A 139 -2.34 -4.72 19.27
N ARG A 140 -2.98 -3.73 18.64
CA ARG A 140 -2.43 -2.85 17.60
C ARG A 140 -2.16 -3.52 16.25
N LEU A 141 -2.33 -4.83 16.11
CA LEU A 141 -2.21 -5.54 14.84
C LEU A 141 -3.55 -5.56 14.12
N GLU A 142 -3.63 -4.84 13.00
CA GLU A 142 -4.83 -4.81 12.13
C GLU A 142 -4.80 -5.92 11.08
N PHE A 143 -3.60 -6.27 10.63
CA PHE A 143 -3.42 -7.22 9.54
C PHE A 143 -2.03 -7.86 9.59
N ALA A 144 -1.98 -9.16 9.36
CA ALA A 144 -0.73 -9.89 9.14
C ALA A 144 -0.89 -10.87 7.99
N ALA A 145 0.10 -10.94 7.11
CA ALA A 145 0.12 -11.91 6.03
C ALA A 145 1.51 -12.39 5.69
N LEU A 146 1.62 -13.69 5.33
CA LEU A 146 2.75 -14.28 4.63
C LEU A 146 2.36 -14.43 3.15
N ILE A 147 3.17 -13.87 2.26
CA ILE A 147 2.89 -13.76 0.84
C ILE A 147 4.02 -14.43 0.06
N PRO A 148 3.80 -15.63 -0.52
CA PRO A 148 4.80 -16.29 -1.36
C PRO A 148 5.12 -15.46 -2.61
N LYS A 149 6.41 -15.34 -2.95
CA LYS A 149 6.91 -14.62 -4.13
C LYS A 149 8.13 -15.33 -4.73
N GLY A 150 7.91 -16.34 -5.54
CA GLY A 150 9.02 -17.09 -6.16
C GLY A 150 9.91 -17.79 -5.13
N ASP A 151 11.11 -17.29 -4.91
CA ASP A 151 12.09 -17.85 -3.96
C ASP A 151 11.96 -17.26 -2.54
N TYR A 152 11.07 -16.27 -2.38
CA TYR A 152 10.86 -15.53 -1.13
C TYR A 152 9.44 -15.64 -0.60
N VAL A 153 9.31 -15.53 0.72
CA VAL A 153 8.05 -15.23 1.40
C VAL A 153 8.17 -13.86 2.05
N THR A 154 7.23 -12.98 1.75
CA THR A 154 7.16 -11.66 2.39
C THR A 154 6.16 -11.71 3.53
N LEU A 155 6.61 -11.40 4.74
CA LEU A 155 5.75 -11.08 5.87
C LEU A 155 5.41 -9.59 5.85
N VAL A 156 4.14 -9.26 6.03
CA VAL A 156 3.66 -7.90 6.22
C VAL A 156 2.86 -7.82 7.50
N LEU A 157 3.24 -6.93 8.41
CA LEU A 157 2.45 -6.55 9.58
C LEU A 157 1.99 -5.10 9.41
N LEU A 158 0.68 -4.89 9.43
CA LEU A 158 0.04 -3.58 9.38
C LEU A 158 -0.74 -3.34 10.66
N GLY A 159 -0.66 -2.13 11.18
CA GLY A 159 -1.35 -1.78 12.40
C GLY A 159 -0.93 -0.42 12.93
N ASP A 160 -1.08 -0.23 14.23
CA ASP A 160 -0.72 1.01 14.90
C ASP A 160 0.67 0.86 15.52
N ASP A 161 1.64 1.58 14.94
CA ASP A 161 3.04 1.67 15.38
C ASP A 161 3.67 0.31 15.75
N ILE A 162 3.87 -0.55 14.74
CA ILE A 162 4.45 -1.88 14.91
C ILE A 162 5.85 -1.78 15.53
N ASP A 163 6.05 -2.43 16.67
CA ASP A 163 7.33 -2.49 17.43
C ASP A 163 7.84 -3.92 17.58
N GLU A 164 9.05 -4.06 18.12
CA GLU A 164 9.70 -5.36 18.31
C GLU A 164 8.88 -6.31 19.20
N LYS A 165 8.26 -5.80 20.28
CA LYS A 165 7.44 -6.63 21.19
C LYS A 165 6.24 -7.23 20.46
N LEU A 166 5.61 -6.47 19.56
CA LEU A 166 4.50 -6.96 18.74
C LEU A 166 5.00 -8.00 17.73
N ILE A 167 6.16 -7.77 17.12
CA ILE A 167 6.78 -8.69 16.17
C ILE A 167 7.13 -10.00 16.86
N ASP A 168 7.77 -9.96 18.04
CA ASP A 168 8.11 -11.16 18.83
C ASP A 168 6.84 -11.94 19.20
N ARG A 169 5.79 -11.23 19.64
CA ARG A 169 4.50 -11.86 19.96
C ARG A 169 3.87 -12.52 18.73
N PHE A 170 3.97 -11.91 17.56
CA PHE A 170 3.50 -12.48 16.31
C PHE A 170 4.25 -13.78 15.99
N PHE A 171 5.57 -13.75 15.96
CA PHE A 171 6.39 -14.94 15.68
C PHE A 171 6.29 -16.05 16.73
N SER A 172 5.99 -15.71 17.98
CA SER A 172 5.76 -16.69 19.04
C SER A 172 4.39 -17.36 18.97
N SER A 173 3.51 -16.93 18.07
CA SER A 173 2.17 -17.52 17.92
C SER A 173 2.27 -18.89 17.23
N PRO A 174 1.65 -19.96 17.78
CA PRO A 174 1.74 -21.30 17.20
C PRO A 174 1.26 -21.38 15.76
N GLU A 175 0.24 -20.58 15.40
CA GLU A 175 -0.32 -20.50 14.05
C GLU A 175 0.69 -19.95 13.04
N VAL A 176 1.57 -19.06 13.49
CA VAL A 176 2.65 -18.49 12.67
C VAL A 176 3.80 -19.46 12.55
N GLN A 177 4.23 -20.04 13.67
CA GLN A 177 5.32 -21.03 13.69
C GLN A 177 5.01 -22.24 12.82
N GLY A 178 3.78 -22.73 12.85
CA GLY A 178 3.33 -23.83 12.00
C GLY A 178 3.29 -23.54 10.49
N CYS A 179 3.48 -22.29 10.08
CA CYS A 179 3.58 -21.92 8.66
C CYS A 179 5.01 -21.98 8.13
N PHE A 180 6.02 -22.09 8.97
CA PHE A 180 7.41 -22.13 8.52
C PHE A 180 7.93 -23.56 8.49
N PRO A 181 8.84 -23.90 7.56
CA PRO A 181 9.53 -25.18 7.55
C PRO A 181 10.33 -25.36 8.86
N ASP A 182 10.50 -26.63 9.27
CA ASP A 182 11.31 -26.95 10.44
C ASP A 182 12.73 -26.39 10.32
N GLY A 183 13.20 -25.76 11.38
CA GLY A 183 14.54 -25.15 11.46
C GLY A 183 14.64 -23.73 10.89
N VAL A 184 13.57 -23.18 10.32
CA VAL A 184 13.54 -21.77 9.92
C VAL A 184 13.28 -20.91 11.16
N VAL A 185 14.29 -20.13 11.55
CA VAL A 185 14.17 -19.13 12.63
C VAL A 185 13.83 -17.78 11.99
N PRO A 186 12.66 -17.21 12.28
CA PRO A 186 12.21 -15.94 11.68
C PRO A 186 13.12 -14.73 11.92
N GLY A 187 14.15 -14.83 12.75
CA GLY A 187 14.99 -13.70 13.18
C GLY A 187 16.15 -13.27 12.25
N HIS A 188 16.48 -14.03 11.20
CA HIS A 188 17.64 -13.74 10.32
C HIS A 188 17.29 -13.22 8.94
N ALA A 189 16.10 -12.71 8.75
CA ALA A 189 15.62 -12.22 7.47
C ALA A 189 15.89 -10.72 7.24
N CYS A 190 15.92 -10.28 5.99
CA CYS A 190 15.96 -8.87 5.66
C CYS A 190 14.62 -8.22 6.03
N TYR A 191 14.66 -7.17 6.85
CA TYR A 191 13.46 -6.48 7.31
C TYR A 191 13.57 -4.97 7.21
N CYS A 192 12.43 -4.32 7.15
CA CYS A 192 12.31 -2.87 7.20
C CYS A 192 11.01 -2.43 7.88
N TYR A 193 11.00 -1.18 8.33
CA TYR A 193 9.85 -0.52 8.94
C TYR A 193 9.33 0.60 8.04
N PRO A 194 8.63 0.29 6.95
CA PRO A 194 8.06 1.32 6.11
C PRO A 194 6.95 2.05 6.85
N ARG A 195 6.82 3.34 6.54
CA ARG A 195 5.68 4.14 7.02
C ARG A 195 4.67 4.26 5.90
N ILE A 196 3.41 4.18 6.27
CA ILE A 196 2.29 4.30 5.34
C ILE A 196 1.37 5.44 5.77
N ASN A 197 0.74 6.07 4.79
CA ASN A 197 -0.22 7.14 5.00
C ASN A 197 -1.52 6.58 5.61
N THR A 198 -1.97 7.16 6.72
CA THR A 198 -3.22 6.83 7.41
C THR A 198 -4.27 7.93 7.31
N ARG A 199 -3.82 9.17 7.01
CA ARG A 199 -4.70 10.31 6.67
C ARG A 199 -4.02 11.19 5.62
N PRO A 200 -4.78 11.74 4.67
CA PRO A 200 -4.21 12.58 3.61
C PRO A 200 -3.61 13.88 4.15
N ALA A 201 -2.72 14.47 3.37
CA ALA A 201 -2.31 15.86 3.55
C ALA A 201 -3.51 16.80 3.45
N LYS A 202 -3.42 17.98 4.04
CA LYS A 202 -4.42 19.06 3.96
C LYS A 202 -3.72 20.42 3.88
N PRO A 203 -3.98 21.17 2.82
CA PRO A 203 -4.65 20.79 1.57
C PRO A 203 -3.81 19.79 0.74
N VAL A 204 -4.42 19.09 -0.21
CA VAL A 204 -3.73 18.19 -1.16
C VAL A 204 -3.30 18.92 -2.43
N PHE A 205 -3.57 20.19 -2.55
CA PHE A 205 -3.09 21.11 -3.59
C PHE A 205 -3.19 22.56 -3.09
N THR A 206 -2.44 23.41 -3.72
CA THR A 206 -2.55 24.86 -3.66
C THR A 206 -2.50 25.41 -5.08
N ASP A 207 -2.41 26.72 -5.20
CA ASP A 207 -2.14 27.31 -6.51
C ASP A 207 -0.73 26.85 -6.98
N ARG A 208 -0.66 26.26 -8.19
CA ARG A 208 0.56 25.77 -8.84
C ARG A 208 1.34 24.67 -8.09
N MET A 209 0.72 24.02 -7.11
CA MET A 209 1.32 22.87 -6.43
C MET A 209 0.25 21.81 -6.14
N VAL A 210 0.54 20.54 -6.45
CA VAL A 210 -0.34 19.41 -6.21
C VAL A 210 0.41 18.23 -5.63
N MET A 211 -0.19 17.53 -4.66
CA MET A 211 0.37 16.34 -4.00
C MET A 211 -0.33 15.09 -4.51
N ILE A 212 0.45 14.09 -4.92
CA ILE A 212 -0.07 12.84 -5.47
C ILE A 212 0.42 11.63 -4.67
N GLY A 213 -0.29 10.52 -4.77
CA GLY A 213 0.06 9.30 -4.05
C GLY A 213 0.14 9.52 -2.54
N ASP A 214 1.13 8.93 -1.91
CA ASP A 214 1.31 8.96 -0.45
C ASP A 214 1.70 10.33 0.11
N SER A 215 2.17 11.25 -0.73
CA SER A 215 2.37 12.66 -0.33
C SER A 215 1.04 13.40 -0.14
N GLY A 216 -0.01 12.98 -0.81
CA GLY A 216 -1.31 13.62 -0.79
C GLY A 216 -2.40 12.71 -0.27
N SER A 217 -3.14 12.08 -1.18
CA SER A 217 -4.29 11.24 -0.88
C SER A 217 -4.08 9.84 -1.41
N THR A 218 -4.08 8.85 -0.52
CA THR A 218 -3.89 7.45 -0.85
C THR A 218 -4.94 6.57 -0.18
N ARG A 219 -5.01 5.32 -0.56
CA ARG A 219 -5.93 4.36 0.01
C ARG A 219 -5.37 3.79 1.32
N LEU A 220 -6.22 3.68 2.34
CA LEU A 220 -5.84 3.16 3.66
C LEU A 220 -5.29 1.73 3.55
N PHE A 221 -4.08 1.51 4.03
CA PHE A 221 -3.36 0.23 4.14
C PHE A 221 -3.08 -0.53 2.82
N LYS A 222 -3.84 -0.32 1.77
CA LYS A 222 -3.79 -1.13 0.55
C LYS A 222 -3.79 -0.28 -0.72
N ASP A 223 -3.34 -0.89 -1.84
CA ASP A 223 -3.45 -0.31 -3.17
C ASP A 223 -2.77 1.07 -3.33
N GLY A 224 -1.60 1.25 -2.68
CA GLY A 224 -0.82 2.50 -2.78
C GLY A 224 -0.42 2.82 -4.22
N ILE A 225 0.03 1.84 -5.00
CA ILE A 225 0.39 2.01 -6.42
C ILE A 225 -0.82 2.45 -7.23
N GLY A 226 -1.98 1.81 -7.06
CA GLY A 226 -3.20 2.18 -7.75
C GLY A 226 -3.71 3.57 -7.36
N ALA A 227 -3.61 3.95 -6.10
CA ALA A 227 -3.95 5.29 -5.64
C ALA A 227 -2.99 6.34 -6.22
N ALA A 228 -1.68 6.09 -6.23
CA ALA A 228 -0.67 6.95 -6.85
C ALA A 228 -0.95 7.15 -8.34
N TYR A 229 -1.24 6.07 -9.08
CA TYR A 229 -1.61 6.16 -10.50
C TYR A 229 -2.86 7.01 -10.73
N ARG A 230 -3.93 6.78 -9.94
CA ARG A 230 -5.19 7.53 -10.10
C ARG A 230 -5.01 9.02 -9.78
N THR A 231 -4.29 9.35 -8.71
CA THR A 231 -4.04 10.74 -8.33
C THR A 231 -3.11 11.43 -9.33
N ALA A 232 -2.04 10.78 -9.79
CA ALA A 232 -1.15 11.31 -10.82
C ALA A 232 -1.91 11.58 -12.13
N LYS A 233 -2.73 10.62 -12.58
CA LYS A 233 -3.55 10.78 -13.80
C LYS A 233 -4.55 11.94 -13.69
N ALA A 234 -5.21 12.08 -12.53
CA ALA A 234 -6.16 13.17 -12.31
C ALA A 234 -5.46 14.53 -12.25
N ALA A 235 -4.34 14.63 -11.54
CA ALA A 235 -3.54 15.86 -11.48
C ALA A 235 -3.02 16.27 -12.87
N ALA A 236 -2.47 15.31 -13.63
CA ALA A 236 -2.00 15.57 -14.99
C ALA A 236 -3.13 16.04 -15.92
N LYS A 237 -4.31 15.38 -15.87
CA LYS A 237 -5.47 15.82 -16.65
C LYS A 237 -5.93 17.23 -16.28
N THR A 238 -5.96 17.54 -14.99
CA THR A 238 -6.31 18.89 -14.52
C THR A 238 -5.32 19.90 -15.07
N ALA A 239 -4.03 19.68 -14.88
CA ALA A 239 -2.99 20.62 -15.31
C ALA A 239 -2.98 20.87 -16.81
N VAL A 240 -3.18 19.82 -17.62
CA VAL A 240 -3.11 19.92 -19.09
C VAL A 240 -4.37 20.53 -19.71
N PHE A 241 -5.56 20.21 -19.17
CA PHE A 241 -6.83 20.55 -19.84
C PHE A 241 -7.63 21.65 -19.14
N HIS A 242 -7.32 21.96 -17.87
CA HIS A 242 -8.13 22.89 -17.08
C HIS A 242 -7.33 24.02 -16.44
N GLY A 243 -6.07 23.80 -16.11
CA GLY A 243 -5.18 24.81 -15.53
C GLY A 243 -4.42 24.29 -14.31
N VAL A 244 -3.53 25.15 -13.80
CA VAL A 244 -2.63 24.83 -12.67
C VAL A 244 -2.95 25.64 -11.42
N ASP A 245 -4.01 26.42 -11.45
CA ASP A 245 -4.50 27.22 -10.32
C ASP A 245 -5.31 26.35 -9.32
N ALA A 246 -5.48 26.87 -8.10
CA ALA A 246 -6.19 26.18 -7.04
C ALA A 246 -7.66 25.88 -7.40
N ALA A 247 -8.34 26.75 -8.15
CA ALA A 247 -9.75 26.56 -8.54
C ALA A 247 -9.88 25.38 -9.51
N SER A 248 -8.98 25.25 -10.47
CA SER A 248 -8.91 24.13 -11.40
C SER A 248 -8.70 22.81 -10.66
N PHE A 249 -7.80 22.75 -9.69
CA PHE A 249 -7.59 21.56 -8.84
C PHE A 249 -8.79 21.27 -7.95
N GLU A 250 -9.44 22.27 -7.37
CA GLU A 250 -10.66 22.07 -6.56
C GLU A 250 -11.78 21.45 -7.40
N GLN A 251 -11.96 21.91 -8.62
CA GLN A 251 -13.01 21.42 -9.50
C GLN A 251 -12.72 20.02 -10.08
N HIS A 252 -11.48 19.73 -10.49
CA HIS A 252 -11.18 18.56 -11.31
C HIS A 252 -10.31 17.49 -10.62
N TYR A 253 -9.56 17.83 -9.57
CA TYR A 253 -8.71 16.91 -8.80
C TYR A 253 -9.31 16.53 -7.45
N ALA A 254 -9.81 17.49 -6.70
CA ALA A 254 -10.36 17.28 -5.36
C ALA A 254 -11.49 16.25 -5.30
N PRO A 255 -12.39 16.10 -6.30
CA PRO A 255 -13.43 15.07 -6.27
C PRO A 255 -12.87 13.64 -6.14
N LEU A 256 -11.74 13.34 -6.80
CA LEU A 256 -11.07 12.05 -6.65
C LEU A 256 -10.50 11.87 -5.24
N CYS A 257 -9.84 12.90 -4.69
CA CYS A 257 -9.30 12.85 -3.34
C CYS A 257 -10.41 12.67 -2.29
N ARG A 258 -11.54 13.34 -2.45
CA ARG A 258 -12.73 13.15 -1.61
C ARG A 258 -13.29 11.74 -1.71
N LYS A 259 -13.36 11.17 -2.92
CA LYS A 259 -13.80 9.78 -3.13
C LYS A 259 -12.90 8.78 -2.40
N ILE A 260 -11.58 8.92 -2.52
CA ILE A 260 -10.61 8.09 -1.79
C ILE A 260 -10.79 8.27 -0.28
N GLY A 261 -10.89 9.50 0.20
CA GLY A 261 -11.08 9.80 1.63
C GLY A 261 -12.38 9.22 2.21
N ASN A 262 -13.47 9.24 1.47
CA ASN A 262 -14.73 8.65 1.90
C ASN A 262 -14.66 7.11 1.94
N ASP A 263 -14.04 6.48 0.94
CA ASP A 263 -13.79 5.04 0.96
C ASP A 263 -12.88 4.64 2.14
N ASN A 264 -11.88 5.45 2.47
CA ASN A 264 -11.02 5.23 3.63
C ASN A 264 -11.76 5.31 4.98
N LYS A 265 -12.80 6.16 5.10
CA LYS A 265 -13.67 6.19 6.30
C LYS A 265 -14.41 4.87 6.48
N VAL A 266 -14.97 4.34 5.38
CA VAL A 266 -15.59 3.00 5.39
C VAL A 266 -14.54 1.94 5.71
N GLY A 267 -13.33 2.03 5.15
CA GLY A 267 -12.22 1.15 5.45
C GLY A 267 -11.88 1.10 6.94
N LYS A 268 -11.78 2.25 7.61
CA LYS A 268 -11.55 2.31 9.07
C LYS A 268 -12.64 1.59 9.85
N PHE A 269 -13.90 1.74 9.45
CA PHE A 269 -15.01 1.02 10.05
C PHE A 269 -14.89 -0.50 9.84
N VAL A 270 -14.60 -0.94 8.62
CA VAL A 270 -14.44 -2.37 8.29
C VAL A 270 -13.27 -2.99 9.06
N PHE A 271 -12.13 -2.31 9.19
CA PHE A 271 -11.02 -2.79 10.03
C PHE A 271 -11.38 -2.81 11.51
N GLY A 272 -12.13 -1.83 12.01
CA GLY A 272 -12.66 -1.87 13.37
C GLY A 272 -13.55 -3.10 13.64
N VAL A 273 -14.40 -3.47 12.69
CA VAL A 273 -15.19 -4.72 12.76
C VAL A 273 -14.28 -5.95 12.70
N ALA A 274 -13.27 -5.96 11.83
CA ALA A 274 -12.29 -7.04 11.75
C ALA A 274 -11.54 -7.23 13.08
N THR A 275 -11.17 -6.15 13.75
CA THR A 275 -10.57 -6.18 15.09
C THR A 275 -11.50 -6.80 16.14
N LEU A 276 -12.81 -6.54 16.08
CA LEU A 276 -13.78 -7.20 16.96
C LEU A 276 -13.85 -8.71 16.68
N VAL A 277 -13.83 -9.11 15.42
CA VAL A 277 -13.76 -10.53 15.01
C VAL A 277 -12.47 -11.17 15.53
N GLN A 278 -11.34 -10.49 15.43
CA GLN A 278 -10.05 -10.99 15.96
C GLN A 278 -10.10 -11.23 17.47
N LYS A 279 -10.73 -10.36 18.24
CA LYS A 279 -10.88 -10.50 19.70
C LYS A 279 -11.85 -11.63 20.10
N ALA A 280 -12.93 -11.82 19.36
CA ALA A 280 -13.96 -12.78 19.66
C ALA A 280 -13.65 -14.18 19.12
N ARG A 281 -13.26 -15.11 20.00
CA ARG A 281 -12.88 -16.49 19.60
C ARG A 281 -13.94 -17.22 18.80
N PHE A 282 -15.21 -17.03 19.11
CA PHE A 282 -16.32 -17.66 18.37
C PHE A 282 -16.44 -17.09 16.95
N ALA A 283 -16.25 -15.77 16.79
CA ALA A 283 -16.31 -15.10 15.50
C ALA A 283 -15.15 -15.54 14.58
N ARG A 284 -13.91 -15.62 15.12
CA ARG A 284 -12.76 -16.18 14.38
C ARG A 284 -13.05 -17.60 13.88
N ARG A 285 -13.59 -18.45 14.77
CA ARG A 285 -13.95 -19.83 14.40
C ARG A 285 -15.06 -19.86 13.33
N GLY A 286 -16.02 -18.94 13.41
CA GLY A 286 -17.06 -18.79 12.39
C GLY A 286 -16.48 -18.48 11.02
N VAL A 287 -15.63 -17.44 10.93
CA VAL A 287 -14.96 -17.07 9.67
C VAL A 287 -14.13 -18.24 9.12
N LEU A 288 -13.33 -18.91 9.97
CA LEU A 288 -12.52 -20.05 9.54
C LEU A 288 -13.37 -21.23 9.02
N ARG A 289 -14.49 -21.54 9.68
CA ARG A 289 -15.40 -22.59 9.21
C ARG A 289 -16.06 -22.22 7.89
N MET A 290 -16.52 -20.96 7.75
CA MET A 290 -17.11 -20.49 6.49
C MET A 290 -16.11 -20.61 5.35
N THR A 291 -14.89 -20.10 5.52
CA THR A 291 -13.86 -20.18 4.48
C THR A 291 -13.44 -21.61 4.17
N ALA A 292 -13.34 -22.50 5.18
CA ALA A 292 -13.03 -23.90 4.96
C ALA A 292 -14.14 -24.60 4.14
N ASN A 293 -15.39 -24.41 4.51
CA ASN A 293 -16.52 -24.98 3.76
C ASN A 293 -16.59 -24.46 2.31
N GLU A 294 -16.22 -23.19 2.10
CA GLU A 294 -16.18 -22.59 0.77
C GLU A 294 -15.10 -23.18 -0.15
N GLN A 295 -14.02 -23.75 0.39
CA GLN A 295 -13.00 -24.40 -0.43
C GLN A 295 -13.52 -25.61 -1.21
N GLU A 296 -14.53 -26.29 -0.70
CA GLU A 296 -15.19 -27.43 -1.35
C GLU A 296 -16.20 -27.00 -2.41
N GLN A 297 -16.53 -25.71 -2.48
CA GLN A 297 -17.56 -25.17 -3.38
C GLN A 297 -16.93 -24.61 -4.66
N ALA A 298 -17.79 -24.49 -5.70
CA ALA A 298 -17.41 -23.79 -6.93
C ALA A 298 -17.00 -22.34 -6.64
N ALA A 299 -16.06 -21.80 -7.41
CA ALA A 299 -15.45 -20.48 -7.19
C ALA A 299 -16.50 -19.36 -7.02
N GLY A 300 -17.61 -19.38 -7.76
CA GLY A 300 -18.67 -18.36 -7.67
C GLY A 300 -19.48 -18.39 -6.38
N ALA A 301 -19.41 -19.47 -5.59
CA ALA A 301 -20.12 -19.61 -4.31
C ALA A 301 -19.28 -19.20 -3.09
N ARG A 302 -17.98 -18.94 -3.26
CA ARG A 302 -17.02 -18.63 -2.20
C ARG A 302 -17.13 -17.16 -1.76
N ARG A 303 -18.11 -16.86 -0.94
CA ARG A 303 -18.51 -15.47 -0.59
C ARG A 303 -17.58 -14.84 0.45
N MET A 304 -17.43 -15.48 1.61
CA MET A 304 -16.57 -14.97 2.69
C MET A 304 -15.10 -14.89 2.26
N SER A 305 -14.61 -15.92 1.60
CA SER A 305 -13.26 -15.92 1.02
C SER A 305 -13.03 -14.75 0.08
N GLY A 306 -14.04 -14.35 -0.70
CA GLY A 306 -13.95 -13.20 -1.58
C GLY A 306 -13.98 -11.86 -0.88
N VAL A 307 -14.76 -11.74 0.16
CA VAL A 307 -14.75 -10.54 1.01
C VAL A 307 -13.38 -10.38 1.65
N LEU A 308 -12.81 -11.44 2.21
CA LEU A 308 -11.47 -11.43 2.81
C LEU A 308 -10.39 -11.12 1.75
N TRP A 309 -10.48 -11.76 0.57
CA TRP A 309 -9.57 -11.47 -0.52
C TRP A 309 -9.58 -9.98 -0.89
N ASP A 310 -10.75 -9.42 -1.16
CA ASP A 310 -10.87 -8.03 -1.59
C ASP A 310 -10.46 -7.04 -0.50
N LEU A 311 -10.73 -7.37 0.77
CA LEU A 311 -10.29 -6.57 1.92
C LEU A 311 -8.76 -6.58 2.04
N PHE A 312 -8.14 -7.75 1.98
CA PHE A 312 -6.72 -7.90 2.27
C PHE A 312 -5.81 -7.69 1.07
N SER A 313 -6.27 -7.93 -0.16
CA SER A 313 -5.52 -7.59 -1.37
C SER A 313 -5.71 -6.15 -1.83
N GLY A 314 -6.81 -5.51 -1.44
CA GLY A 314 -7.19 -4.18 -1.91
C GLY A 314 -7.80 -4.19 -3.32
N SER A 315 -8.25 -5.33 -3.84
CA SER A 315 -8.79 -5.46 -5.20
C SER A 315 -10.16 -4.80 -5.40
N ALA A 316 -10.92 -4.56 -4.31
CA ALA A 316 -12.17 -3.81 -4.34
C ALA A 316 -12.14 -2.62 -3.37
N SER A 317 -13.01 -1.63 -3.57
CA SER A 317 -13.18 -0.53 -2.62
C SER A 317 -13.72 -1.04 -1.29
N TYR A 318 -13.38 -0.37 -0.18
CA TYR A 318 -13.93 -0.72 1.14
C TYR A 318 -15.45 -0.60 1.19
N THR A 319 -16.01 0.39 0.50
CA THR A 319 -17.46 0.53 0.34
C THR A 319 -18.07 -0.70 -0.33
N ASN A 320 -17.45 -1.22 -1.40
CA ASN A 320 -17.95 -2.43 -2.05
C ASN A 320 -17.84 -3.66 -1.15
N VAL A 321 -16.72 -3.83 -0.46
CA VAL A 321 -16.51 -4.89 0.53
C VAL A 321 -17.61 -4.83 1.60
N PHE A 322 -17.84 -3.66 2.19
CA PHE A 322 -18.86 -3.44 3.23
C PHE A 322 -20.27 -3.76 2.75
N LEU A 323 -20.66 -3.22 1.59
CA LEU A 323 -22.02 -3.48 1.05
C LEU A 323 -22.27 -4.96 0.78
N ARG A 324 -21.25 -5.71 0.34
CA ARG A 324 -21.38 -7.16 0.14
C ARG A 324 -21.57 -7.91 1.46
N THR A 325 -20.91 -7.49 2.54
CA THR A 325 -21.10 -8.13 3.85
C THR A 325 -22.52 -7.92 4.43
N LEU A 326 -23.22 -6.88 4.00
CA LEU A 326 -24.62 -6.63 4.41
C LEU A 326 -25.66 -7.41 3.60
N HIS A 327 -25.29 -8.00 2.49
CA HIS A 327 -26.22 -8.72 1.64
C HIS A 327 -26.63 -10.04 2.30
N PRO A 328 -27.95 -10.38 2.40
CA PRO A 328 -28.43 -11.58 3.10
C PRO A 328 -27.73 -12.87 2.71
N ALA A 329 -27.36 -13.00 1.44
CA ALA A 329 -26.62 -14.15 0.93
C ALA A 329 -25.19 -14.33 1.51
N TYR A 330 -24.68 -13.38 2.32
CA TYR A 330 -23.37 -13.44 3.00
C TYR A 330 -23.52 -13.58 4.52
N ILE A 331 -24.77 -13.54 5.05
CA ILE A 331 -25.08 -13.60 6.48
C ILE A 331 -25.64 -14.98 6.86
N GLY A 332 -26.10 -15.77 5.87
CA GLY A 332 -26.71 -17.07 6.03
C GLY A 332 -25.79 -18.26 5.93
#